data_1d08be71e296985cfc3491048eeb1835
#
_entry.id   1d08be71e296985cfc3491048eeb1835
#
_cell.length_a   1.000
_cell.length_b   1.000
_cell.length_c   1.000
_cell.angle_alpha   90.00
_cell.angle_beta   90.00
_cell.angle_gamma   90.00
#
_symmetry.space_group_name_H-M   'P 1'
#
loop_
_entity.id
_entity.type
_entity.pdbx_description
1 polymer ?
#
loop_
_entity_poly.entity_id
_entity_poly.type
_entity_poly.pdbx_seq_one_letter_code
_entity_poly.pdbx_strand_id
1 'polypeptide(L)'
;AVEEPEREFVFIYEKNGERKEFLIDNLPSEEEGWVFVDRYEKTVSGQESVTPIIEDFTIYRGATDITEDIIYDENYRILLLSPDLETADDSEVDRINELYDYCVERGYEFACVTASTPQGVEAWQENTGAEYPFYFMDKTVIRTIARGNPCVLLLKGGTILRKTSPSPPRWTPSRSARAAPTPRRVTARR
;
A
#
# COMPACT_ATOMS: atom_id res chain seq x y z
N ALA A 1 -27.20 9.55 -28.58
CA ALA A 1 -26.01 8.73 -28.74
C ALA A 1 -24.97 9.28 -27.77
N VAL A 2 -24.63 8.53 -26.76
CA VAL A 2 -23.51 8.85 -25.85
C VAL A 2 -22.29 8.32 -26.57
N GLU A 3 -21.41 9.21 -27.04
CA GLU A 3 -20.11 8.80 -27.58
C GLU A 3 -19.29 8.25 -26.42
N GLU A 4 -18.91 6.98 -26.53
CA GLU A 4 -17.96 6.37 -25.60
C GLU A 4 -16.60 7.10 -25.75
N PRO A 5 -15.93 7.48 -24.64
CA PRO A 5 -14.64 8.13 -24.72
C PRO A 5 -13.61 7.18 -25.36
N GLU A 6 -12.90 7.67 -26.36
CA GLU A 6 -11.76 6.94 -26.96
C GLU A 6 -10.70 6.69 -25.89
N ARG A 7 -10.35 5.42 -25.70
CA ARG A 7 -9.35 4.96 -24.74
C ARG A 7 -8.08 4.54 -25.48
N GLU A 8 -6.95 5.00 -25.02
CA GLU A 8 -5.65 4.72 -25.60
C GLU A 8 -4.75 4.03 -24.56
N PHE A 9 -4.06 2.95 -24.96
CA PHE A 9 -3.13 2.26 -24.09
C PHE A 9 -1.75 2.89 -24.18
N VAL A 10 -1.18 3.23 -23.00
CA VAL A 10 0.18 3.71 -22.84
C VAL A 10 1.02 2.60 -22.21
N PHE A 11 2.17 2.31 -22.79
CA PHE A 11 3.10 1.27 -22.36
C PHE A 11 4.35 1.92 -21.79
N ILE A 12 4.76 1.49 -20.60
CA ILE A 12 5.97 1.96 -19.92
C ILE A 12 7.09 0.96 -20.17
N TYR A 13 8.18 1.45 -20.75
CA TYR A 13 9.40 0.70 -20.94
C TYR A 13 10.55 1.34 -20.18
N GLU A 14 11.50 0.50 -19.74
CA GLU A 14 12.71 0.92 -19.02
C GLU A 14 13.95 0.49 -19.78
N LYS A 15 14.93 1.40 -19.88
CA LYS A 15 16.25 1.15 -20.44
C LYS A 15 17.30 1.91 -19.64
N ASN A 16 18.31 1.20 -19.11
CA ASN A 16 19.40 1.78 -18.32
C ASN A 16 18.96 2.63 -17.11
N GLY A 17 17.79 2.28 -16.50
CA GLY A 17 17.22 3.03 -15.38
C GLY A 17 16.37 4.25 -15.80
N GLU A 18 16.23 4.52 -17.09
CA GLU A 18 15.33 5.55 -17.62
C GLU A 18 14.00 4.91 -18.06
N ARG A 19 12.88 5.48 -17.60
CA ARG A 19 11.54 5.05 -17.99
C ARG A 19 10.95 5.97 -19.02
N LYS A 20 10.33 5.39 -20.06
CA LYS A 20 9.69 6.12 -21.13
C LYS A 20 8.34 5.50 -21.48
N GLU A 21 7.40 6.38 -21.84
CA GLU A 21 6.05 6.01 -22.25
C GLU A 21 5.96 5.90 -23.77
N PHE A 22 5.28 4.87 -24.24
CA PHE A 22 5.06 4.59 -25.65
C PHE A 22 3.58 4.30 -25.88
N LEU A 23 3.04 4.78 -27.00
CA LEU A 23 1.72 4.39 -27.47
C LEU A 23 1.82 3.09 -28.29
N ILE A 24 0.69 2.40 -28.48
CA ILE A 24 0.65 1.13 -29.20
C ILE A 24 1.23 1.23 -30.62
N ASP A 25 1.10 2.40 -31.25
CA ASP A 25 1.59 2.65 -32.61
C ASP A 25 3.10 2.96 -32.69
N ASN A 26 3.74 3.20 -31.51
CA ASN A 26 5.14 3.60 -31.40
C ASN A 26 5.92 2.75 -30.41
N LEU A 27 5.57 1.47 -30.26
CA LEU A 27 6.29 0.57 -29.37
C LEU A 27 7.74 0.39 -29.80
N PRO A 28 8.71 0.40 -28.87
CA PRO A 28 10.11 0.19 -29.21
C PRO A 28 10.31 -1.24 -29.73
N SER A 29 11.23 -1.42 -30.68
CA SER A 29 11.61 -2.72 -31.17
C SER A 29 12.48 -3.47 -30.14
N GLU A 30 12.46 -4.80 -30.18
CA GLU A 30 13.29 -5.64 -29.26
C GLU A 30 14.79 -5.33 -29.38
N GLU A 31 15.25 -4.88 -30.57
CA GLU A 31 16.63 -4.52 -30.84
C GLU A 31 17.09 -3.23 -30.13
N GLU A 32 16.14 -2.38 -29.72
CA GLU A 32 16.44 -1.12 -29.04
C GLU A 32 16.78 -1.30 -27.56
N GLY A 33 16.63 -2.51 -27.00
CA GLY A 33 17.00 -2.83 -25.61
C GLY A 33 16.11 -2.20 -24.55
N TRP A 34 14.87 -1.84 -24.91
CA TRP A 34 13.84 -1.43 -23.97
C TRP A 34 13.14 -2.65 -23.39
N VAL A 35 12.93 -2.67 -22.09
CA VAL A 35 12.22 -3.74 -21.38
C VAL A 35 10.86 -3.22 -20.93
N PHE A 36 9.80 -3.97 -21.25
CA PHE A 36 8.45 -3.66 -20.81
C PHE A 36 8.37 -3.73 -19.28
N VAL A 37 7.80 -2.68 -18.65
CA VAL A 37 7.62 -2.57 -17.20
C VAL A 37 6.15 -2.64 -16.83
N ASP A 38 5.30 -1.83 -17.50
CA ASP A 38 3.88 -1.68 -17.14
C ASP A 38 3.07 -1.08 -18.30
N ARG A 39 1.75 -1.09 -18.18
CA ARG A 39 0.82 -0.42 -19.10
C ARG A 39 -0.33 0.20 -18.32
N TYR A 40 -0.87 1.30 -18.83
CA TYR A 40 -2.09 1.92 -18.33
C TYR A 40 -2.96 2.43 -19.49
N GLU A 41 -4.23 2.69 -19.18
CA GLU A 41 -5.22 3.21 -20.12
C GLU A 41 -5.37 4.71 -19.93
N LYS A 42 -5.29 5.49 -21.03
CA LYS A 42 -5.45 6.95 -21.01
C LYS A 42 -6.68 7.33 -21.83
N THR A 43 -7.56 8.16 -21.25
CA THR A 43 -8.71 8.71 -21.98
C THR A 43 -8.29 9.94 -22.78
N VAL A 44 -8.59 10.01 -24.06
CA VAL A 44 -8.14 11.06 -24.99
C VAL A 44 -8.90 12.39 -24.83
N SER A 45 -9.79 12.53 -23.87
CA SER A 45 -10.50 13.78 -23.60
C SER A 45 -9.75 14.66 -22.61
N GLY A 46 -8.82 15.45 -23.10
CA GLY A 46 -8.41 16.80 -22.67
C GLY A 46 -8.17 17.18 -21.22
N GLN A 47 -8.20 16.26 -20.27
CA GLN A 47 -7.75 16.46 -18.90
C GLN A 47 -6.92 15.26 -18.45
N GLU A 48 -5.67 15.54 -18.04
CA GLU A 48 -4.78 14.55 -17.44
C GLU A 48 -5.37 14.11 -16.10
N SER A 49 -6.24 13.11 -16.13
CA SER A 49 -6.49 12.29 -14.96
C SER A 49 -5.78 10.97 -15.20
N VAL A 50 -4.66 10.76 -14.54
CA VAL A 50 -4.10 9.43 -14.35
C VAL A 50 -5.14 8.65 -13.58
N THR A 51 -6.05 7.97 -14.29
CA THR A 51 -7.00 7.07 -13.66
C THR A 51 -6.22 5.81 -13.32
N PRO A 52 -5.99 5.48 -12.05
CA PRO A 52 -5.39 4.20 -11.70
C PRO A 52 -6.29 3.08 -12.21
N ILE A 53 -5.70 1.97 -12.66
CA ILE A 53 -6.39 0.77 -13.21
C ILE A 53 -7.37 0.14 -12.19
N ILE A 54 -7.42 0.64 -10.98
CA ILE A 54 -8.38 0.28 -9.92
C ILE A 54 -9.33 1.45 -9.78
N GLU A 55 -10.45 1.43 -10.50
CA GLU A 55 -11.47 2.49 -10.50
C GLU A 55 -12.14 2.72 -9.14
N ASP A 56 -11.95 1.83 -8.15
CA ASP A 56 -12.58 1.85 -6.83
C ASP A 56 -11.59 1.71 -5.67
N PHE A 57 -10.36 2.21 -5.81
CA PHE A 57 -9.39 2.21 -4.71
C PHE A 57 -9.77 3.29 -3.70
N THR A 58 -10.62 2.94 -2.75
CA THR A 58 -11.07 3.87 -1.72
C THR A 58 -10.90 3.25 -0.34
N ILE A 59 -10.23 3.98 0.55
CA ILE A 59 -10.04 3.61 1.96
C ILE A 59 -10.95 4.47 2.82
N TYR A 60 -11.76 3.84 3.65
CA TYR A 60 -12.71 4.50 4.52
C TYR A 60 -12.32 4.39 5.99
N ARG A 61 -12.44 5.51 6.72
CA ARG A 61 -12.52 5.56 8.18
C ARG A 61 -13.96 5.85 8.57
N GLY A 62 -14.72 4.83 8.94
CA GLY A 62 -16.17 4.94 9.08
C GLY A 62 -16.81 5.30 7.75
N ALA A 63 -17.45 6.47 7.65
CA ALA A 63 -18.07 6.98 6.43
C ALA A 63 -17.16 7.98 5.65
N THR A 64 -15.98 8.27 6.14
CA THR A 64 -15.07 9.26 5.54
C THR A 64 -14.05 8.58 4.64
N ASP A 65 -13.95 9.04 3.40
CA ASP A 65 -12.87 8.69 2.49
C ASP A 65 -11.56 9.33 2.98
N ILE A 66 -10.55 8.51 3.23
CA ILE A 66 -9.22 8.92 3.69
C ILE A 66 -8.12 8.46 2.72
N THR A 67 -8.50 8.12 1.50
CA THR A 67 -7.59 7.56 0.49
C THR A 67 -6.40 8.48 0.24
N GLU A 68 -6.66 9.76 0.04
CA GLU A 68 -5.61 10.75 -0.21
C GLU A 68 -4.68 10.92 1.00
N ASP A 69 -5.22 10.95 2.21
CA ASP A 69 -4.45 11.04 3.45
C ASP A 69 -3.49 9.85 3.63
N ILE A 70 -3.93 8.66 3.15
CA ILE A 70 -3.12 7.45 3.22
C ILE A 70 -2.04 7.41 2.13
N ILE A 71 -2.39 7.80 0.90
CA ILE A 71 -1.52 7.63 -0.26
C ILE A 71 -0.48 8.75 -0.36
N TYR A 72 -0.87 10.01 -0.12
CA TYR A 72 0.02 11.16 -0.32
C TYR A 72 0.84 11.54 0.91
N ASP A 73 0.73 10.77 2.01
CA ASP A 73 1.57 10.98 3.19
C ASP A 73 3.05 10.68 2.86
N GLU A 74 3.91 11.68 3.05
CA GLU A 74 5.35 11.55 2.81
C GLU A 74 6.07 10.74 3.90
N ASN A 75 5.40 10.41 5.01
CA ASN A 75 5.95 9.59 6.07
C ASN A 75 5.88 8.09 5.71
N TYR A 76 6.63 7.30 6.45
CA TYR A 76 6.49 5.84 6.37
C TYR A 76 5.18 5.40 7.01
N ARG A 77 4.43 4.60 6.26
CA ARG A 77 3.17 4.01 6.71
C ARG A 77 3.18 2.50 6.48
N ILE A 78 2.70 1.78 7.45
CA ILE A 78 2.53 0.34 7.37
C ILE A 78 1.05 0.03 7.32
N LEU A 79 0.63 -0.71 6.30
CA LEU A 79 -0.73 -1.21 6.17
C LEU A 79 -0.74 -2.73 6.28
N LEU A 80 -1.55 -3.24 7.20
CA LEU A 80 -1.91 -4.65 7.27
C LEU A 80 -3.18 -4.85 6.44
N LEU A 81 -3.07 -5.50 5.30
CA LEU A 81 -4.22 -5.79 4.44
C LEU A 81 -4.80 -7.15 4.79
N SER A 82 -6.08 -7.19 5.14
CA SER A 82 -6.82 -8.44 5.35
C SER A 82 -8.17 -8.36 4.63
N PRO A 83 -8.38 -9.09 3.55
CA PRO A 83 -9.67 -9.13 2.87
C PRO A 83 -10.78 -9.74 3.75
N ASP A 84 -10.39 -10.48 4.79
CA ASP A 84 -11.33 -11.17 5.68
C ASP A 84 -10.61 -11.59 6.96
N LEU A 85 -10.90 -10.92 8.08
CA LEU A 85 -10.27 -11.19 9.38
C LEU A 85 -10.70 -12.52 9.98
N GLU A 86 -11.90 -13.02 9.64
CA GLU A 86 -12.40 -14.31 10.17
C GLU A 86 -11.58 -15.49 9.63
N THR A 87 -10.98 -15.33 8.44
CA THR A 87 -10.16 -16.33 7.77
C THR A 87 -8.68 -15.96 7.69
N ALA A 88 -8.29 -14.91 8.38
CA ALA A 88 -6.90 -14.47 8.41
C ALA A 88 -6.03 -15.43 9.22
N ASP A 89 -4.79 -15.62 8.77
CA ASP A 89 -3.79 -16.41 9.50
C ASP A 89 -3.31 -15.59 10.71
N ASP A 90 -3.63 -16.06 11.90
CA ASP A 90 -3.29 -15.45 13.18
C ASP A 90 -1.97 -15.98 13.79
N SER A 91 -1.31 -16.92 13.12
CA SER A 91 -0.08 -17.56 13.62
C SER A 91 1.07 -16.58 13.87
N GLU A 92 1.06 -15.42 13.24
CA GLU A 92 2.09 -14.38 13.34
C GLU A 92 1.56 -13.09 14.02
N VAL A 93 0.43 -13.19 14.72
CA VAL A 93 -0.24 -12.01 15.33
C VAL A 93 0.66 -11.29 16.34
N ASP A 94 1.42 -12.04 17.14
CA ASP A 94 2.36 -11.45 18.10
C ASP A 94 3.38 -10.54 17.41
N ARG A 95 3.88 -10.96 16.24
CA ARG A 95 4.81 -10.15 15.45
C ARG A 95 4.16 -8.94 14.80
N ILE A 96 2.88 -9.05 14.46
CA ILE A 96 2.11 -7.91 13.93
C ILE A 96 1.92 -6.88 15.04
N ASN A 97 1.59 -7.31 16.25
CA ASN A 97 1.45 -6.44 17.41
C ASN A 97 2.81 -5.80 17.81
N GLU A 98 3.91 -6.58 17.85
CA GLU A 98 5.27 -6.04 18.05
C GLU A 98 5.66 -5.00 16.95
N LEU A 99 5.25 -5.22 15.72
CA LEU A 99 5.48 -4.27 14.63
C LEU A 99 4.67 -2.99 14.83
N TYR A 100 3.44 -3.10 15.32
CA TYR A 100 2.61 -1.95 15.69
C TYR A 100 3.26 -1.13 16.80
N ASP A 101 3.68 -1.79 17.90
CA ASP A 101 4.38 -1.14 19.00
C ASP A 101 5.64 -0.40 18.53
N TYR A 102 6.43 -1.05 17.68
CA TYR A 102 7.61 -0.42 17.05
C TYR A 102 7.23 0.82 16.24
N CYS A 103 6.11 0.80 15.51
CA CYS A 103 5.64 1.96 14.75
C CYS A 103 5.25 3.11 15.70
N VAL A 104 4.52 2.82 16.77
CA VAL A 104 4.13 3.80 17.78
C VAL A 104 5.37 4.46 18.42
N GLU A 105 6.37 3.67 18.82
CA GLU A 105 7.62 4.17 19.40
C GLU A 105 8.41 5.08 18.44
N ARG A 106 8.30 4.86 17.14
CA ARG A 106 9.04 5.59 16.11
C ARG A 106 8.25 6.71 15.45
N GLY A 107 6.97 6.86 15.79
CA GLY A 107 6.08 7.81 15.16
C GLY A 107 5.75 7.46 13.70
N TYR A 108 5.81 6.17 13.35
CA TYR A 108 5.31 5.68 12.06
C TYR A 108 3.82 5.34 12.17
N GLU A 109 3.11 5.53 11.09
CA GLU A 109 1.71 5.16 11.06
C GLU A 109 1.51 3.69 10.70
N PHE A 110 0.61 3.04 11.44
CA PHE A 110 0.20 1.67 11.22
C PHE A 110 -1.33 1.59 11.23
N ALA A 111 -1.92 0.86 10.30
CA ALA A 111 -3.35 0.59 10.28
C ALA A 111 -3.64 -0.76 9.62
N CYS A 112 -4.74 -1.39 10.01
CA CYS A 112 -5.30 -2.53 9.29
C CYS A 112 -6.36 -2.04 8.30
N VAL A 113 -6.29 -2.49 7.05
CA VAL A 113 -7.31 -2.23 6.03
C VAL A 113 -8.01 -3.55 5.71
N THR A 114 -9.31 -3.59 5.93
CA THR A 114 -10.10 -4.83 5.82
C THR A 114 -11.45 -4.61 5.13
N ALA A 115 -12.03 -5.70 4.64
CA ALA A 115 -13.41 -5.74 4.18
C ALA A 115 -14.35 -6.46 5.17
N SER A 116 -13.85 -6.82 6.37
CA SER A 116 -14.65 -7.46 7.40
C SER A 116 -15.69 -6.50 8.00
N THR A 117 -16.74 -7.07 8.55
CA THR A 117 -17.76 -6.32 9.28
C THR A 117 -17.19 -5.75 10.60
N PRO A 118 -17.85 -4.74 11.20
CA PRO A 118 -17.46 -4.26 12.53
C PRO A 118 -17.37 -5.38 13.57
N GLN A 119 -18.28 -6.35 13.54
CA GLN A 119 -18.27 -7.51 14.43
C GLN A 119 -17.04 -8.42 14.19
N GLY A 120 -16.64 -8.58 12.91
CA GLY A 120 -15.41 -9.32 12.56
C GLY A 120 -14.15 -8.61 13.07
N VAL A 121 -14.15 -7.27 13.07
CA VAL A 121 -13.07 -6.45 13.64
C VAL A 121 -13.02 -6.62 15.17
N GLU A 122 -14.17 -6.51 15.86
CA GLU A 122 -14.26 -6.74 17.30
C GLU A 122 -13.74 -8.13 17.70
N ALA A 123 -14.20 -9.18 17.01
CA ALA A 123 -13.76 -10.54 17.27
C ALA A 123 -12.24 -10.71 17.05
N TRP A 124 -11.69 -10.07 16.01
CA TRP A 124 -10.25 -10.07 15.78
C TRP A 124 -9.49 -9.38 16.92
N GLN A 125 -9.93 -8.20 17.35
CA GLN A 125 -9.32 -7.47 18.46
C GLN A 125 -9.34 -8.27 19.77
N GLU A 126 -10.49 -8.89 20.11
CA GLU A 126 -10.63 -9.72 21.31
C GLU A 126 -9.70 -10.95 21.28
N ASN A 127 -9.56 -11.60 20.12
CA ASN A 127 -8.77 -12.81 19.99
C ASN A 127 -7.26 -12.55 19.90
N THR A 128 -6.86 -11.40 19.37
CA THR A 128 -5.45 -11.12 19.02
C THR A 128 -4.83 -10.02 19.87
N GLY A 129 -5.62 -9.27 20.64
CA GLY A 129 -5.14 -8.10 21.37
C GLY A 129 -4.72 -6.93 20.47
N ALA A 130 -5.24 -6.85 19.24
CA ALA A 130 -4.90 -5.81 18.29
C ALA A 130 -5.39 -4.43 18.75
N GLU A 131 -4.48 -3.47 18.91
CA GLU A 131 -4.77 -2.09 19.32
C GLU A 131 -4.65 -1.08 18.17
N TYR A 132 -4.22 -1.52 16.99
CA TYR A 132 -4.09 -0.66 15.82
C TYR A 132 -5.45 -0.26 15.23
N PRO A 133 -5.52 0.90 14.53
CA PRO A 133 -6.75 1.36 13.87
C PRO A 133 -7.14 0.48 12.69
N PHE A 134 -8.46 0.37 12.47
CA PHE A 134 -9.04 -0.36 11.34
C PHE A 134 -9.70 0.59 10.36
N TYR A 135 -9.38 0.41 9.08
CA TYR A 135 -9.96 1.10 7.94
C TYR A 135 -10.62 0.08 7.02
N PHE A 136 -11.52 0.55 6.18
CA PHE A 136 -12.34 -0.32 5.35
C PHE A 136 -12.07 -0.07 3.86
N MET A 137 -12.06 -1.14 3.09
CA MET A 137 -11.89 -1.12 1.65
C MET A 137 -12.66 -2.28 1.03
N ASP A 138 -13.02 -2.17 -0.25
CA ASP A 138 -13.66 -3.27 -0.98
C ASP A 138 -12.80 -4.54 -0.98
N LYS A 139 -13.46 -5.69 -0.78
CA LYS A 139 -12.79 -7.01 -0.67
C LYS A 139 -12.02 -7.39 -1.94
N THR A 140 -12.57 -7.05 -3.10
CA THR A 140 -11.97 -7.35 -4.40
C THR A 140 -10.70 -6.53 -4.59
N VAL A 141 -10.75 -5.27 -4.21
CA VAL A 141 -9.59 -4.36 -4.28
C VAL A 141 -8.47 -4.87 -3.37
N ILE A 142 -8.76 -5.21 -2.10
CA ILE A 142 -7.76 -5.78 -1.19
C ILE A 142 -7.13 -7.04 -1.78
N ARG A 143 -7.93 -7.96 -2.35
CA ARG A 143 -7.43 -9.20 -2.96
C ARG A 143 -6.55 -8.97 -4.19
N THR A 144 -6.77 -7.88 -4.91
CA THR A 144 -5.91 -7.51 -6.04
C THR A 144 -4.52 -7.08 -5.57
N ILE A 145 -4.46 -6.41 -4.41
CA ILE A 145 -3.22 -5.91 -3.84
C ILE A 145 -2.54 -6.98 -2.97
N ALA A 146 -3.29 -7.61 -2.07
CA ALA A 146 -2.77 -8.59 -1.11
C ALA A 146 -2.67 -9.99 -1.74
N ARG A 147 -1.49 -10.63 -1.62
CA ARG A 147 -1.28 -12.02 -2.05
C ARG A 147 -1.43 -13.04 -0.92
N GLY A 148 -1.82 -12.61 0.26
CA GLY A 148 -2.04 -13.42 1.44
C GLY A 148 -3.07 -12.77 2.34
N ASN A 149 -3.52 -13.48 3.38
CA ASN A 149 -4.45 -12.99 4.38
C ASN A 149 -3.92 -13.33 5.77
N PRO A 150 -3.31 -12.36 6.46
CA PRO A 150 -3.07 -10.97 6.07
C PRO A 150 -1.81 -10.75 5.20
N CYS A 151 -1.61 -9.50 4.73
CA CYS A 151 -0.44 -9.07 3.97
C CYS A 151 0.02 -7.71 4.49
N VAL A 152 1.32 -7.53 4.72
CA VAL A 152 1.91 -6.27 5.20
C VAL A 152 2.48 -5.48 4.03
N LEU A 153 2.08 -4.20 3.91
CA LEU A 153 2.64 -3.24 2.97
C LEU A 153 3.41 -2.16 3.72
N LEU A 154 4.57 -1.78 3.21
CA LEU A 154 5.29 -0.57 3.59
C LEU A 154 5.14 0.45 2.47
N LEU A 155 4.55 1.61 2.80
CA LEU A 155 4.34 2.72 1.88
C LEU A 155 5.14 3.94 2.29
N LYS A 156 5.43 4.80 1.29
CA LYS A 156 5.92 6.16 1.48
C LYS A 156 5.57 6.98 0.24
N GLY A 157 4.91 8.12 0.41
CA GLY A 157 4.56 9.02 -0.69
C GLY A 157 3.85 8.31 -1.84
N GLY A 158 2.82 7.49 -1.56
CA GLY A 158 2.07 6.74 -2.57
C GLY A 158 2.82 5.56 -3.21
N THR A 159 4.06 5.31 -2.79
CA THR A 159 4.87 4.22 -3.36
C THR A 159 4.92 3.03 -2.42
N ILE A 160 4.60 1.85 -2.92
CA ILE A 160 4.79 0.59 -2.18
C ILE A 160 6.28 0.24 -2.20
N LEU A 161 6.95 0.41 -1.07
CA LEU A 161 8.37 0.09 -0.93
C LEU A 161 8.60 -1.40 -0.68
N ARG A 162 7.66 -2.05 0.01
CA ARG A 162 7.73 -3.47 0.34
C ARG A 162 6.35 -4.07 0.52
N LYS A 163 6.21 -5.31 0.10
CA LYS A 163 5.03 -6.13 0.29
C LYS A 163 5.47 -7.51 0.77
N THR A 164 4.90 -8.01 1.87
CA THR A 164 5.24 -9.30 2.43
C THR A 164 4.04 -9.95 3.10
N SER A 165 4.00 -11.29 3.08
CA SER A 165 3.14 -12.04 4.00
C SER A 165 3.76 -12.01 5.39
N PRO A 166 2.99 -12.04 6.49
CA PRO A 166 3.52 -12.18 7.84
C PRO A 166 4.25 -13.52 8.04
N SER A 167 3.84 -14.57 7.34
CA SER A 167 4.50 -15.90 7.36
C SER A 167 5.73 -15.94 6.45
N PRO A 168 6.81 -16.68 6.85
CA PRO A 168 8.20 -16.34 6.55
C PRO A 168 8.61 -16.50 5.08
N PRO A 169 9.66 -15.75 4.64
CA PRO A 169 10.95 -15.69 5.32
C PRO A 169 11.09 -14.42 6.16
N ARG A 170 11.52 -14.62 7.39
CA ARG A 170 11.79 -13.66 8.47
C ARG A 170 11.88 -12.21 8.05
N TRP A 171 10.85 -11.41 8.41
CA TRP A 171 11.01 -9.98 8.47
C TRP A 171 11.97 -9.66 9.62
N THR A 172 13.20 -9.32 9.29
CA THR A 172 14.12 -8.67 10.21
C THR A 172 14.23 -7.23 9.74
N PRO A 173 14.04 -6.21 10.61
CA PRO A 173 14.34 -4.84 10.23
C PRO A 173 15.79 -4.82 9.75
N SER A 174 16.01 -4.38 8.50
CA SER A 174 17.36 -4.29 7.97
C SER A 174 18.18 -3.37 8.87
N ARG A 175 19.47 -3.67 9.05
CA ARG A 175 20.38 -2.86 9.90
C ARG A 175 20.39 -1.37 9.55
N SER A 176 19.97 -0.99 8.33
CA SER A 176 19.83 0.40 7.90
C SER A 176 18.70 1.17 8.60
N ALA A 177 17.69 0.48 9.16
CA ALA A 177 16.63 1.12 9.95
C ALA A 177 17.07 1.46 11.39
N ARG A 178 18.24 0.97 11.83
CA ARG A 178 18.79 1.23 13.18
C ARG A 178 19.52 2.56 13.34
N ALA A 179 19.66 3.36 12.31
CA ALA A 179 20.40 4.62 12.35
C ALA A 179 19.46 5.83 12.29
N ALA A 180 18.50 5.94 13.22
CA ALA A 180 17.90 7.23 13.54
C ALA A 180 18.66 7.80 14.75
N PRO A 181 19.15 9.07 14.70
CA PRO A 181 19.91 9.65 15.80
C PRO A 181 19.00 9.84 17.03
N THR A 182 19.48 9.34 18.17
CA THR A 182 18.86 9.57 19.49
C THR A 182 18.68 11.07 19.72
N PRO A 183 17.49 11.57 20.11
CA PRO A 183 17.34 12.97 20.47
C PRO A 183 18.22 13.30 21.68
N ARG A 184 19.10 14.29 21.53
CA ARG A 184 19.93 14.81 22.61
C ARG A 184 19.02 15.35 23.72
N ARG A 185 19.11 14.77 24.90
CA ARG A 185 18.55 15.35 26.13
C ARG A 185 19.13 16.74 26.32
N VAL A 186 18.26 17.75 26.22
CA VAL A 186 18.59 19.11 26.65
C VAL A 186 18.54 19.09 28.18
N THR A 187 19.71 19.07 28.80
CA THR A 187 19.85 19.32 30.25
C THR A 187 19.64 20.82 30.47
N ALA A 188 18.52 21.17 31.09
CA ALA A 188 18.33 22.52 31.65
C ALA A 188 19.38 22.72 32.77
N ARG A 189 20.27 23.67 32.59
CA ARG A 189 21.08 24.22 33.68
C ARG A 189 20.22 25.28 34.45
N ARG A 190 20.20 25.11 35.76
CA ARG A 190 19.76 26.12 36.71
C ARG A 190 20.72 27.32 36.74
#